data_21b9a2fe690b1de503bb9bd08d2e0f9f
#
_entry.id   21b9a2fe690b1de503bb9bd08d2e0f9f
#
_cell.length_a   1.000
_cell.length_b   1.000
_cell.length_c   1.000
_cell.angle_alpha   90.00
_cell.angle_beta   90.00
_cell.angle_gamma   90.00
#
_symmetry.space_group_name_H-M   'P 1'
#
loop_
_entity.id
_entity.type
_entity.pdbx_description
1 polymer ?
#
loop_
_entity_poly.entity_id
_entity_poly.type
_entity_poly.pdbx_seq_one_letter_code
_entity_poly.pdbx_strand_id
1 'polypeptide(L)'
;MPHHSGAELPGAQALRQMAAQSDSRGLFSDRAPDPAYAGLFLNRELSWLQFNRRVLAEAADETLPGYERLKFLSIYCSNLDEFYMVRVGGLLDRALLQPWHTETITGLTPREQLRAIYDETARQQKDFEALWRKVTAALAKQHVEILDFDRLDEADEVLSLIHISEPTRHAQI
;
A
#
# COMPACT_ATOMS: atom_id res chain seq x y z
N MET A 1 5.16 -46.17 -11.93
CA MET A 1 4.42 -44.93 -11.64
C MET A 1 4.46 -44.77 -10.14
N PRO A 2 5.27 -43.86 -9.56
CA PRO A 2 5.21 -43.58 -8.11
C PRO A 2 4.06 -42.67 -7.81
N HIS A 3 3.21 -43.09 -6.89
CA HIS A 3 2.13 -42.28 -6.31
C HIS A 3 2.74 -41.09 -5.55
N HIS A 4 2.44 -39.86 -5.99
CA HIS A 4 2.61 -38.68 -5.18
C HIS A 4 1.66 -38.73 -4.00
N SER A 5 2.20 -39.04 -2.82
CA SER A 5 1.51 -38.83 -1.54
C SER A 5 1.31 -37.32 -1.37
N GLY A 6 0.05 -36.88 -1.51
CA GLY A 6 -0.34 -35.51 -1.15
C GLY A 6 -0.09 -35.31 0.34
N ALA A 7 0.87 -34.44 0.68
CA ALA A 7 1.05 -34.01 2.06
C ALA A 7 -0.21 -33.24 2.48
N GLU A 8 -1.01 -33.83 3.39
CA GLU A 8 -2.10 -33.11 4.03
C GLU A 8 -1.55 -31.90 4.77
N LEU A 9 -2.13 -30.73 4.50
CA LEU A 9 -1.77 -29.49 5.22
C LEU A 9 -2.12 -29.68 6.71
N PRO A 10 -1.22 -29.31 7.63
CA PRO A 10 -1.45 -29.44 9.07
C PRO A 10 -2.70 -28.66 9.48
N GLY A 11 -3.59 -29.29 10.23
CA GLY A 11 -4.81 -28.65 10.73
C GLY A 11 -4.51 -27.42 11.58
N ALA A 12 -5.49 -26.50 11.72
CA ALA A 12 -5.36 -25.24 12.44
C ALA A 12 -4.77 -25.37 13.86
N GLN A 13 -4.96 -26.52 14.51
CA GLN A 13 -4.43 -26.83 15.84
C GLN A 13 -2.94 -27.14 15.81
N ALA A 14 -2.47 -27.85 14.76
CA ALA A 14 -1.05 -28.11 14.56
C ALA A 14 -0.27 -26.85 14.19
N LEU A 15 -0.86 -25.95 13.38
CA LEU A 15 -0.28 -24.65 13.08
C LEU A 15 -0.15 -23.76 14.31
N ARG A 16 -1.14 -23.79 15.23
CA ARG A 16 -1.07 -23.08 16.52
C ARG A 16 0.02 -23.63 17.44
N GLN A 17 0.21 -24.94 17.45
CA GLN A 17 1.27 -25.58 18.25
C GLN A 17 2.66 -25.30 17.66
N MET A 18 2.81 -25.28 16.34
CA MET A 18 4.06 -24.91 15.67
C MET A 18 4.41 -23.44 15.91
N ALA A 19 3.43 -22.55 15.89
CA ALA A 19 3.61 -21.13 16.22
C ALA A 19 4.06 -20.94 17.68
N ALA A 20 3.42 -21.63 18.61
CA ALA A 20 3.79 -21.58 20.03
C ALA A 20 5.20 -22.16 20.30
N GLN A 21 5.64 -23.17 19.54
CA GLN A 21 6.99 -23.74 19.65
C GLN A 21 8.06 -22.87 18.99
N SER A 22 7.71 -22.10 17.98
CA SER A 22 8.59 -21.11 17.33
C SER A 22 8.93 -19.94 18.26
N ASP A 23 7.97 -19.51 19.07
CA ASP A 23 8.14 -18.44 20.05
C ASP A 23 9.10 -18.82 21.21
N SER A 24 9.28 -20.12 21.47
CA SER A 24 10.19 -20.61 22.54
C SER A 24 11.68 -20.44 22.21
N ARG A 25 12.05 -20.02 21.01
CA ARG A 25 13.46 -19.82 20.59
C ARG A 25 14.01 -18.42 20.84
N GLY A 26 13.29 -17.53 21.52
CA GLY A 26 13.84 -16.25 22.00
C GLY A 26 14.24 -15.26 20.90
N LEU A 27 13.84 -15.49 19.63
CA LEU A 27 14.15 -14.60 18.52
C LEU A 27 13.29 -13.34 18.47
N PHE A 28 12.16 -13.34 19.19
CA PHE A 28 11.29 -12.17 19.33
C PHE A 28 11.10 -11.93 20.83
N SER A 29 11.71 -10.89 21.34
CA SER A 29 11.55 -10.53 22.75
C SER A 29 10.11 -10.01 22.95
N ASP A 30 9.33 -10.73 23.76
CA ASP A 30 8.06 -10.26 24.39
C ASP A 30 8.29 -9.10 25.36
N ARG A 31 9.33 -8.30 25.13
CA ARG A 31 9.65 -7.18 25.98
C ARG A 31 8.59 -6.12 25.76
N ALA A 32 7.78 -5.87 26.77
CA ALA A 32 6.89 -4.70 26.78
C ALA A 32 7.69 -3.45 26.41
N PRO A 33 7.10 -2.52 25.65
CA PRO A 33 7.76 -1.26 25.29
C PRO A 33 8.31 -0.60 26.57
N ASP A 34 9.57 -0.16 26.51
CA ASP A 34 10.14 0.56 27.63
C ASP A 34 9.34 1.85 27.86
N PRO A 35 8.75 2.04 29.05
CA PRO A 35 7.95 3.23 29.35
C PRO A 35 8.70 4.55 29.13
N ALA A 36 10.04 4.53 29.20
CA ALA A 36 10.88 5.70 28.92
C ALA A 36 10.77 6.18 27.46
N TYR A 37 10.39 5.30 26.54
CA TYR A 37 10.24 5.63 25.10
C TYR A 37 8.78 5.74 24.67
N ALA A 38 7.83 5.61 25.60
CA ALA A 38 6.41 5.73 25.28
C ALA A 38 6.10 7.11 24.66
N GLY A 39 5.58 7.09 23.45
CA GLY A 39 5.24 8.31 22.71
C GLY A 39 6.39 9.01 21.97
N LEU A 40 7.63 8.54 22.08
CA LEU A 40 8.78 9.11 21.36
C LEU A 40 8.91 8.55 19.94
N PHE A 41 8.36 7.37 19.70
CA PHE A 41 8.44 6.70 18.41
C PHE A 41 7.05 6.44 17.82
N LEU A 42 6.95 6.63 16.52
CA LEU A 42 5.77 6.21 15.76
C LEU A 42 5.91 4.74 15.36
N ASN A 43 4.77 4.04 15.27
CA ASN A 43 4.74 2.74 14.62
C ASN A 43 5.34 2.84 13.21
N ARG A 44 6.15 1.85 12.83
CA ARG A 44 6.87 1.84 11.55
C ARG A 44 5.96 2.01 10.34
N GLU A 45 4.79 1.37 10.34
CA GLU A 45 3.87 1.40 9.22
C GLU A 45 3.16 2.77 9.14
N LEU A 46 2.81 3.35 10.28
CA LEU A 46 2.26 4.71 10.32
C LEU A 46 3.30 5.76 9.92
N SER A 47 4.56 5.58 10.32
CA SER A 47 5.67 6.44 9.89
C SER A 47 5.85 6.39 8.36
N TRP A 48 5.72 5.20 7.77
CA TRP A 48 5.79 5.04 6.33
C TRP A 48 4.62 5.76 5.61
N LEU A 49 3.41 5.68 6.14
CA LEU A 49 2.27 6.43 5.61
C LEU A 49 2.49 7.94 5.68
N GLN A 50 3.13 8.45 6.76
CA GLN A 50 3.50 9.86 6.85
C GLN A 50 4.56 10.26 5.79
N PHE A 51 5.48 9.36 5.47
CA PHE A 51 6.39 9.57 4.35
C PHE A 51 5.62 9.67 3.02
N ASN A 52 4.72 8.73 2.74
CA ASN A 52 3.94 8.76 1.49
C ASN A 52 3.01 9.99 1.41
N ARG A 53 2.52 10.47 2.55
CA ARG A 53 1.78 11.74 2.62
C ARG A 53 2.63 12.93 2.18
N ARG A 54 3.94 12.95 2.46
CA ARG A 54 4.84 14.00 1.94
C ARG A 54 4.97 13.92 0.42
N VAL A 55 5.03 12.70 -0.15
CA VAL A 55 4.97 12.52 -1.62
C VAL A 55 3.69 13.11 -2.19
N LEU A 56 2.55 12.88 -1.52
CA LEU A 56 1.27 13.47 -1.92
C LEU A 56 1.30 15.00 -1.82
N ALA A 57 1.99 15.55 -0.82
CA ALA A 57 2.10 17.00 -0.62
C ALA A 57 2.83 17.71 -1.76
N GLU A 58 3.80 17.04 -2.43
CA GLU A 58 4.47 17.59 -3.61
C GLU A 58 3.49 17.86 -4.76
N ALA A 59 2.43 17.05 -4.88
CA ALA A 59 1.38 17.30 -5.86
C ALA A 59 0.55 18.57 -5.56
N ALA A 60 0.61 19.08 -4.33
CA ALA A 60 -0.07 20.32 -3.93
C ALA A 60 0.70 21.59 -4.31
N ASP A 61 2.01 21.48 -4.59
CA ASP A 61 2.85 22.63 -4.96
C ASP A 61 2.44 23.16 -6.33
N GLU A 62 1.83 24.36 -6.35
CA GLU A 62 1.35 25.01 -7.58
C GLU A 62 2.50 25.62 -8.42
N THR A 63 3.71 25.67 -7.89
CA THR A 63 4.90 26.11 -8.64
C THR A 63 5.39 25.04 -9.61
N LEU A 64 5.02 23.76 -9.39
CA LEU A 64 5.35 22.66 -10.26
C LEU A 64 4.44 22.60 -11.49
N PRO A 65 4.98 22.20 -12.65
CA PRO A 65 4.17 21.94 -13.84
C PRO A 65 3.08 20.88 -13.58
N GLY A 66 1.92 21.02 -14.23
CA GLY A 66 0.77 20.12 -14.02
C GLY A 66 1.10 18.64 -14.20
N TYR A 67 1.96 18.28 -15.16
CA TYR A 67 2.42 16.90 -15.37
C TYR A 67 3.28 16.37 -14.21
N GLU A 68 4.15 17.19 -13.65
CA GLU A 68 4.96 16.76 -12.50
C GLU A 68 4.07 16.52 -11.28
N ARG A 69 3.06 17.37 -11.09
CA ARG A 69 2.06 17.18 -10.03
C ARG A 69 1.26 15.90 -10.23
N LEU A 70 0.83 15.59 -11.46
CA LEU A 70 0.16 14.34 -11.80
C LEU A 70 1.06 13.12 -11.54
N LYS A 71 2.37 13.23 -11.85
CA LYS A 71 3.35 12.18 -11.58
C LYS A 71 3.48 11.89 -10.09
N PHE A 72 3.49 12.91 -9.21
CA PHE A 72 3.49 12.70 -7.77
C PHE A 72 2.22 12.00 -7.27
N LEU A 73 1.06 12.31 -7.84
CA LEU A 73 -0.17 11.55 -7.55
C LEU A 73 -0.06 10.08 -7.94
N SER A 74 0.52 9.78 -9.11
CA SER A 74 0.77 8.41 -9.56
C SER A 74 1.75 7.67 -8.65
N ILE A 75 2.85 8.33 -8.26
CA ILE A 75 3.84 7.76 -7.33
C ILE A 75 3.19 7.46 -5.98
N TYR A 76 2.36 8.36 -5.46
CA TYR A 76 1.63 8.13 -4.21
C TYR A 76 0.76 6.88 -4.27
N CYS A 77 0.00 6.68 -5.37
CA CYS A 77 -0.82 5.50 -5.57
C CYS A 77 0.02 4.21 -5.64
N SER A 78 1.05 4.20 -6.48
CA SER A 78 1.93 3.02 -6.63
C SER A 78 2.60 2.62 -5.33
N ASN A 79 3.06 3.60 -4.56
CA ASN A 79 3.62 3.38 -3.23
C ASN A 79 2.60 2.77 -2.27
N LEU A 80 1.35 3.24 -2.32
CA LEU A 80 0.28 2.74 -1.47
C LEU A 80 -0.10 1.31 -1.83
N ASP A 81 -0.17 0.98 -3.13
CA ASP A 81 -0.44 -0.37 -3.62
C ASP A 81 0.63 -1.35 -3.12
N GLU A 82 1.92 -1.01 -3.27
CA GLU A 82 3.01 -1.83 -2.77
C GLU A 82 2.95 -2.00 -1.25
N PHE A 83 2.66 -0.93 -0.52
CA PHE A 83 2.49 -0.96 0.93
C PHE A 83 1.39 -1.94 1.36
N TYR A 84 0.24 -1.90 0.70
CA TYR A 84 -0.87 -2.80 1.00
C TYR A 84 -0.53 -4.25 0.67
N MET A 85 0.05 -4.50 -0.50
CA MET A 85 0.41 -5.87 -0.93
C MET A 85 1.45 -6.50 0.01
N VAL A 86 2.49 -5.75 0.37
CA VAL A 86 3.64 -6.33 1.09
C VAL A 86 3.47 -6.21 2.60
N ARG A 87 3.14 -5.01 3.11
CA ARG A 87 3.16 -4.75 4.56
C ARG A 87 1.83 -5.04 5.23
N VAL A 88 0.74 -4.54 4.65
CA VAL A 88 -0.60 -4.76 5.22
C VAL A 88 -0.99 -6.22 5.10
N GLY A 89 -0.66 -6.88 3.98
CA GLY A 89 -0.85 -8.33 3.81
C GLY A 89 -0.16 -9.12 4.92
N GLY A 90 1.14 -8.89 5.15
CA GLY A 90 1.88 -9.57 6.23
C GLY A 90 1.39 -9.22 7.64
N LEU A 91 0.82 -8.04 7.84
CA LEU A 91 0.23 -7.66 9.13
C LEU A 91 -1.13 -8.34 9.32
N LEU A 92 -1.90 -8.53 8.26
CA LEU A 92 -3.16 -9.28 8.28
C LEU A 92 -2.93 -10.74 8.64
N ASP A 93 -1.91 -11.38 8.06
CA ASP A 93 -1.52 -12.75 8.43
C ASP A 93 -1.18 -12.84 9.92
N ARG A 94 -0.41 -11.88 10.44
CA ARG A 94 -0.11 -11.82 11.88
C ARG A 94 -1.37 -11.61 12.73
N ALA A 95 -2.31 -10.80 12.28
CA ALA A 95 -3.57 -10.60 12.99
C ALA A 95 -4.42 -11.87 13.08
N LEU A 96 -4.27 -12.80 12.12
CA LEU A 96 -4.95 -14.10 12.10
C LEU A 96 -4.19 -15.16 12.90
N LEU A 97 -2.88 -15.23 12.76
CA LEU A 97 -2.05 -16.30 13.31
C LEU A 97 -1.56 -16.00 14.73
N GLN A 98 -1.28 -14.74 15.03
CA GLN A 98 -0.69 -14.27 16.30
C GLN A 98 -1.39 -12.99 16.79
N PRO A 99 -2.70 -13.02 17.05
CA PRO A 99 -3.47 -11.81 17.37
C PRO A 99 -3.07 -11.11 18.67
N TRP A 100 -2.37 -11.82 19.56
CA TRP A 100 -1.87 -11.31 20.85
C TRP A 100 -0.47 -10.72 20.76
N HIS A 101 0.26 -10.94 19.66
CA HIS A 101 1.62 -10.43 19.52
C HIS A 101 1.59 -8.90 19.43
N THR A 102 2.34 -8.23 20.27
CA THR A 102 2.46 -6.76 20.26
C THR A 102 3.77 -6.33 19.60
N GLU A 103 3.72 -5.24 18.88
CA GLU A 103 4.90 -4.60 18.33
C GLU A 103 5.75 -3.99 19.47
N THR A 104 7.07 -4.18 19.39
CA THR A 104 7.99 -3.89 20.50
C THR A 104 8.16 -2.42 20.86
N ILE A 105 7.90 -1.51 19.91
CA ILE A 105 8.15 -0.07 20.09
C ILE A 105 6.90 0.64 20.63
N THR A 106 5.74 0.37 20.01
CA THR A 106 4.47 1.04 20.37
C THR A 106 3.52 0.18 21.18
N GLY A 107 3.80 -1.13 21.29
CA GLY A 107 2.94 -2.07 22.00
C GLY A 107 1.61 -2.38 21.29
N LEU A 108 1.42 -1.92 20.05
CA LEU A 108 0.19 -2.15 19.31
C LEU A 108 0.08 -3.61 18.85
N THR A 109 -1.08 -4.20 19.04
CA THR A 109 -1.44 -5.48 18.43
C THR A 109 -1.57 -5.34 16.91
N PRO A 110 -1.47 -6.44 16.14
CA PRO A 110 -1.67 -6.38 14.68
C PRO A 110 -3.01 -5.77 14.26
N ARG A 111 -4.08 -6.03 15.02
CA ARG A 111 -5.40 -5.46 14.75
C ARG A 111 -5.47 -3.95 15.00
N GLU A 112 -4.83 -3.48 16.05
CA GLU A 112 -4.75 -2.04 16.35
C GLU A 112 -3.91 -1.31 15.30
N GLN A 113 -2.80 -1.92 14.84
CA GLN A 113 -2.01 -1.38 13.75
C GLN A 113 -2.82 -1.30 12.45
N LEU A 114 -3.53 -2.38 12.07
CA LEU A 114 -4.40 -2.38 10.89
C LEU A 114 -5.46 -1.29 10.96
N ARG A 115 -6.12 -1.14 12.10
CA ARG A 115 -7.11 -0.08 12.30
C ARG A 115 -6.50 1.31 12.11
N ALA A 116 -5.37 1.57 12.74
CA ALA A 116 -4.67 2.85 12.61
C ALA A 116 -4.22 3.13 11.16
N ILE A 117 -3.78 2.10 10.42
CA ILE A 117 -3.44 2.19 9.00
C ILE A 117 -4.67 2.57 8.18
N TYR A 118 -5.80 1.89 8.36
CA TYR A 118 -7.03 2.20 7.63
C TYR A 118 -7.57 3.59 7.94
N ASP A 119 -7.51 4.02 9.20
CA ASP A 119 -7.92 5.37 9.60
C ASP A 119 -7.02 6.44 8.95
N GLU A 120 -5.71 6.21 8.87
CA GLU A 120 -4.78 7.14 8.25
C GLU A 120 -4.93 7.16 6.72
N THR A 121 -5.03 6.01 6.07
CA THR A 121 -5.22 5.96 4.62
C THR A 121 -6.56 6.56 4.20
N ALA A 122 -7.62 6.39 4.98
CA ALA A 122 -8.90 7.05 4.71
C ALA A 122 -8.82 8.59 4.79
N ARG A 123 -7.95 9.15 5.65
CA ARG A 123 -7.67 10.58 5.69
C ARG A 123 -6.91 11.03 4.45
N GLN A 124 -5.83 10.32 4.11
CA GLN A 124 -5.00 10.63 2.95
C GLN A 124 -5.76 10.49 1.63
N GLN A 125 -6.72 9.56 1.55
CA GLN A 125 -7.57 9.40 0.38
C GLN A 125 -8.41 10.67 0.09
N LYS A 126 -8.92 11.33 1.11
CA LYS A 126 -9.64 12.61 0.93
C LYS A 126 -8.73 13.72 0.41
N ASP A 127 -7.50 13.79 0.93
CA ASP A 127 -6.49 14.74 0.46
C ASP A 127 -6.13 14.45 -1.01
N PHE A 128 -5.94 13.17 -1.37
CA PHE A 128 -5.68 12.73 -2.74
C PHE A 128 -6.80 13.12 -3.69
N GLU A 129 -8.06 12.83 -3.36
CA GLU A 129 -9.21 13.17 -4.21
C GLU A 129 -9.35 14.67 -4.46
N ALA A 130 -9.07 15.48 -3.43
CA ALA A 130 -9.07 16.92 -3.56
C ALA A 130 -7.97 17.41 -4.50
N LEU A 131 -6.77 16.86 -4.37
CA LEU A 131 -5.62 17.18 -5.23
C LEU A 131 -5.81 16.68 -6.65
N TRP A 132 -6.32 15.46 -6.83
CA TRP A 132 -6.66 14.91 -8.14
C TRP A 132 -7.56 15.86 -8.93
N ARG A 133 -8.67 16.30 -8.31
CA ARG A 133 -9.59 17.24 -8.95
C ARG A 133 -8.93 18.56 -9.33
N LYS A 134 -8.04 19.10 -8.48
CA LYS A 134 -7.31 20.35 -8.76
C LYS A 134 -6.32 20.18 -9.91
N VAL A 135 -5.54 19.09 -9.90
CA VAL A 135 -4.50 18.84 -10.90
C VAL A 135 -5.13 18.57 -12.26
N THR A 136 -6.18 17.74 -12.32
CA THR A 136 -6.88 17.43 -13.58
C THR A 136 -7.56 18.66 -14.15
N ALA A 137 -8.18 19.51 -13.31
CA ALA A 137 -8.76 20.79 -13.75
C ALA A 137 -7.70 21.77 -14.25
N ALA A 138 -6.50 21.78 -13.68
CA ALA A 138 -5.38 22.60 -14.17
C ALA A 138 -4.85 22.10 -15.50
N LEU A 139 -4.77 20.78 -15.71
CA LEU A 139 -4.37 20.15 -16.97
C LEU A 139 -5.39 20.39 -18.09
N ALA A 140 -6.68 20.32 -17.80
CA ALA A 140 -7.76 20.61 -18.75
C ALA A 140 -7.67 22.04 -19.33
N LYS A 141 -7.24 23.02 -18.50
CA LYS A 141 -6.96 24.39 -18.99
C LYS A 141 -5.79 24.46 -19.97
N GLN A 142 -4.93 23.45 -19.99
CA GLN A 142 -3.79 23.31 -20.89
C GLN A 142 -4.11 22.37 -22.07
N HIS A 143 -5.40 22.07 -22.30
CA HIS A 143 -5.89 21.14 -23.31
C HIS A 143 -5.38 19.69 -23.13
N VAL A 144 -5.16 19.28 -21.89
CA VAL A 144 -4.82 17.92 -21.50
C VAL A 144 -5.94 17.36 -20.67
N GLU A 145 -6.62 16.37 -21.22
CA GLU A 145 -7.75 15.71 -20.56
C GLU A 145 -7.39 14.27 -20.23
N ILE A 146 -7.81 13.81 -19.06
CA ILE A 146 -7.75 12.41 -18.67
C ILE A 146 -9.14 11.85 -18.98
N LEU A 147 -9.20 11.03 -20.02
CA LEU A 147 -10.45 10.45 -20.47
C LEU A 147 -10.80 9.21 -19.65
N ASP A 148 -12.08 9.07 -19.33
CA ASP A 148 -12.63 7.85 -18.78
C ASP A 148 -13.02 6.92 -19.93
N PHE A 149 -12.77 5.62 -19.82
CA PHE A 149 -13.09 4.63 -20.84
C PHE A 149 -14.57 4.68 -21.26
N ASP A 150 -15.46 4.98 -20.33
CA ASP A 150 -16.89 5.11 -20.59
C ASP A 150 -17.28 6.38 -21.39
N ARG A 151 -16.31 7.26 -21.66
CA ARG A 151 -16.50 8.56 -22.30
C ARG A 151 -15.68 8.75 -23.58
N LEU A 152 -15.00 7.69 -24.03
CA LEU A 152 -14.23 7.71 -25.26
C LEU A 152 -15.17 7.87 -26.46
N ASP A 153 -14.81 8.77 -27.38
CA ASP A 153 -15.43 8.78 -28.70
C ASP A 153 -14.75 7.74 -29.63
N GLU A 154 -15.31 7.50 -30.81
CA GLU A 154 -14.80 6.49 -31.73
C GLU A 154 -13.34 6.76 -32.15
N ALA A 155 -12.93 8.02 -32.25
CA ALA A 155 -11.55 8.41 -32.58
C ALA A 155 -10.58 8.12 -31.41
N ASP A 156 -10.99 8.41 -30.17
CA ASP A 156 -10.23 8.14 -28.94
C ASP A 156 -10.08 6.63 -28.71
N GLU A 157 -11.12 5.84 -28.99
CA GLU A 157 -11.10 4.38 -28.88
C GLU A 157 -10.09 3.77 -29.86
N VAL A 158 -10.03 4.24 -31.10
CA VAL A 158 -9.05 3.81 -32.11
C VAL A 158 -7.63 4.16 -31.69
N LEU A 159 -7.38 5.37 -31.14
CA LEU A 159 -6.07 5.78 -30.63
C LEU A 159 -5.63 4.93 -29.45
N SER A 160 -6.54 4.62 -28.53
CA SER A 160 -6.28 3.74 -27.38
C SER A 160 -5.88 2.33 -27.85
N LEU A 161 -6.60 1.76 -28.79
CA LEU A 161 -6.29 0.43 -29.34
C LEU A 161 -4.94 0.39 -30.04
N ILE A 162 -4.55 1.43 -30.77
CA ILE A 162 -3.25 1.53 -31.43
C ILE A 162 -2.14 1.54 -30.39
N HIS A 163 -2.26 2.30 -29.30
CA HIS A 163 -1.27 2.37 -28.22
C HIS A 163 -1.14 1.07 -27.41
N ILE A 164 -2.21 0.32 -27.23
CA ILE A 164 -2.20 -0.96 -26.53
C ILE A 164 -1.58 -2.07 -27.40
N SER A 165 -1.79 -2.03 -28.71
CA SER A 165 -1.31 -3.06 -29.64
C SER A 165 0.12 -2.83 -30.16
N GLU A 166 0.67 -1.61 -30.06
CA GLU A 166 1.99 -1.24 -30.59
C GLU A 166 3.18 -1.33 -29.59
N PRO A 167 3.05 -1.43 -28.26
CA PRO A 167 4.22 -1.45 -27.36
C PRO A 167 5.16 -2.64 -27.61
N THR A 168 4.71 -3.68 -28.26
CA THR A 168 5.52 -4.86 -28.60
C THR A 168 6.41 -4.68 -29.83
N ARG A 169 6.19 -3.67 -30.65
CA ARG A 169 6.98 -3.43 -31.87
C ARG A 169 8.31 -2.72 -31.62
N HIS A 170 8.41 -1.92 -30.56
CA HIS A 170 9.65 -1.21 -30.21
C HIS A 170 10.60 -1.98 -29.28
N ALA A 171 10.21 -3.15 -28.78
CA ALA A 171 11.06 -4.00 -27.95
C ALA A 171 11.90 -5.03 -28.72
N GLN A 172 11.93 -4.96 -30.06
CA GLN A 172 12.66 -5.90 -30.92
C GLN A 172 13.76 -5.23 -31.76
N ILE A 173 14.44 -4.21 -31.23
CA ILE A 173 15.68 -3.69 -31.84
C ILE A 173 16.81 -3.84 -30.83
#